data_03494032e4cd8561fe48c0fc4bbbec09
#
_entry.id   03494032e4cd8561fe48c0fc4bbbec09
#
_cell.length_a   1.000
_cell.length_b   1.000
_cell.length_c   1.000
_cell.angle_alpha   90.00
_cell.angle_beta   90.00
_cell.angle_gamma   90.00
#
_symmetry.space_group_name_H-M   'P 1'
#
loop_
_entity.id
_entity.type
_entity.pdbx_description
1 polymer ?
#
loop_
_entity_poly.entity_id
_entity_poly.type
_entity_poly.pdbx_seq_one_letter_code
_entity_poly.pdbx_strand_id
1 'polypeptide(L)'
;MTSSIPAANNTLLDVRDLHVDFINGGAVTNAVRGVSFQLGREKLAIVGESGSGKSTVGRALLRLHPAKAQIRAERMQFGDVDLRTVSEAQMRGIRGKRISMIMQDPKYSLNPVVCVGDQIAEAWLTHHPGRKAEAKAKVLEMLDVVRIRQPERVYHLYPHEISGGQGQRIMIAMMLITDPELVIADEPTSALDVSVRLQVLGLLDDLVQSRGLGLIFISHDINLVRSFCDRVLVMYAGRVVESIAAKELHNAKHPYTQGLISALPEINHRRPTLPVLQRQASWLTE
;
A
#
# COMPACT_ATOMS: atom_id res chain seq x y z
N MET A 1 -29.60 8.60 4.05
CA MET A 1 -29.44 8.00 5.38
C MET A 1 -27.95 7.88 5.62
N THR A 2 -27.42 8.76 6.42
CA THR A 2 -26.01 8.92 6.74
C THR A 2 -25.52 7.70 7.53
N SER A 3 -24.60 6.93 6.92
CA SER A 3 -23.88 5.87 7.60
C SER A 3 -23.05 6.49 8.74
N SER A 4 -23.35 6.14 9.96
CA SER A 4 -22.65 6.56 11.18
C SER A 4 -21.17 6.13 11.10
N ILE A 5 -20.29 7.13 10.98
CA ILE A 5 -18.84 6.98 11.16
C ILE A 5 -18.59 6.56 12.62
N PRO A 6 -17.82 5.50 12.88
CA PRO A 6 -17.49 5.10 14.25
C PRO A 6 -16.68 6.19 14.96
N ALA A 7 -16.89 6.28 16.28
CA ALA A 7 -16.40 7.32 17.17
C ALA A 7 -14.90 7.63 17.06
N ALA A 8 -14.57 8.90 17.28
CA ALA A 8 -13.33 9.64 17.02
C ALA A 8 -12.03 9.18 17.73
N ASN A 9 -11.97 8.04 18.42
CA ASN A 9 -10.81 7.67 19.26
C ASN A 9 -9.85 6.61 18.70
N ASN A 10 -10.02 6.16 17.44
CA ASN A 10 -9.14 5.13 16.87
C ASN A 10 -8.70 5.42 15.42
N THR A 11 -8.80 6.66 14.96
CA THR A 11 -8.41 7.05 13.60
C THR A 11 -6.90 7.28 13.54
N LEU A 12 -6.20 6.42 12.77
CA LEU A 12 -4.76 6.53 12.53
C LEU A 12 -4.46 7.55 11.42
N LEU A 13 -5.28 7.58 10.35
CA LEU A 13 -5.15 8.49 9.21
C LEU A 13 -6.51 9.05 8.83
N ASP A 14 -6.62 10.37 8.67
CA ASP A 14 -7.81 11.08 8.18
C ASP A 14 -7.42 11.92 6.95
N VAL A 15 -7.95 11.54 5.78
CA VAL A 15 -7.74 12.21 4.50
C VAL A 15 -9.07 12.78 4.03
N ARG A 16 -9.09 14.08 3.66
CA ARG A 16 -10.26 14.75 3.12
C ARG A 16 -9.90 15.59 1.91
N ASP A 17 -10.66 15.40 0.87
CA ASP A 17 -10.59 16.15 -0.38
C ASP A 17 -9.16 16.18 -0.98
N LEU A 18 -8.52 15.00 -1.05
CA LEU A 18 -7.17 14.89 -1.63
C LEU A 18 -7.22 15.01 -3.13
N HIS A 19 -6.42 15.94 -3.66
CA HIS A 19 -6.17 16.14 -5.08
C HIS A 19 -4.69 15.98 -5.39
N VAL A 20 -4.38 15.35 -6.53
CA VAL A 20 -3.03 15.27 -7.07
C VAL A 20 -3.05 15.58 -8.56
N ASP A 21 -2.34 16.64 -8.95
CA ASP A 21 -2.25 17.11 -10.32
C ASP A 21 -0.80 16.98 -10.80
N PHE A 22 -0.60 16.40 -11.98
CA PHE A 22 0.70 16.37 -12.66
C PHE A 22 0.73 17.42 -13.77
N ILE A 23 1.75 18.29 -13.74
CA ILE A 23 1.93 19.36 -14.73
C ILE A 23 3.06 18.99 -15.68
N ASN A 24 2.73 18.70 -16.94
CA ASN A 24 3.68 18.35 -17.99
C ASN A 24 3.49 19.26 -19.21
N GLY A 25 4.49 20.11 -19.51
CA GLY A 25 4.48 20.94 -20.73
C GLY A 25 3.25 21.85 -20.87
N GLY A 26 2.68 22.33 -19.75
CA GLY A 26 1.46 23.13 -19.74
C GLY A 26 0.14 22.35 -19.67
N ALA A 27 0.17 21.04 -19.89
CA ALA A 27 -0.99 20.16 -19.68
C ALA A 27 -1.08 19.73 -18.22
N VAL A 28 -2.29 19.78 -17.65
CA VAL A 28 -2.59 19.32 -16.29
C VAL A 28 -3.34 18.00 -16.34
N THR A 29 -2.78 16.97 -15.71
CA THR A 29 -3.44 15.69 -15.54
C THR A 29 -3.88 15.53 -14.09
N ASN A 30 -5.19 15.55 -13.84
CA ASN A 30 -5.78 15.37 -12.52
C ASN A 30 -5.83 13.87 -12.20
N ALA A 31 -4.82 13.36 -11.52
CA ALA A 31 -4.69 11.92 -11.22
C ALA A 31 -5.52 11.49 -9.99
N VAL A 32 -5.74 12.39 -9.03
CA VAL A 32 -6.60 12.20 -7.85
C VAL A 32 -7.50 13.41 -7.72
N ARG A 33 -8.81 13.17 -7.46
CA ARG A 33 -9.86 14.18 -7.58
C ARG A 33 -10.81 14.11 -6.38
N GLY A 34 -10.42 14.71 -5.24
CA GLY A 34 -11.30 14.81 -4.07
C GLY A 34 -11.43 13.50 -3.30
N VAL A 35 -10.35 12.70 -3.18
CA VAL A 35 -10.37 11.45 -2.43
C VAL A 35 -10.43 11.71 -0.94
N SER A 36 -11.43 11.10 -0.26
CA SER A 36 -11.63 11.21 1.18
C SER A 36 -11.81 9.83 1.80
N PHE A 37 -11.08 9.56 2.89
CA PHE A 37 -11.22 8.34 3.67
C PHE A 37 -10.57 8.49 5.05
N GLN A 38 -10.97 7.62 5.97
CA GLN A 38 -10.32 7.44 7.26
C GLN A 38 -9.80 6.02 7.35
N LEU A 39 -8.72 5.84 8.09
CA LEU A 39 -8.13 4.55 8.37
C LEU A 39 -7.87 4.43 9.88
N GLY A 40 -8.34 3.35 10.46
CA GLY A 40 -7.97 2.91 11.80
C GLY A 40 -6.83 1.87 11.76
N ARG A 41 -6.78 1.02 12.77
CA ARG A 41 -5.91 -0.17 12.77
C ARG A 41 -6.63 -1.32 12.08
N GLU A 42 -6.75 -1.22 10.77
CA GLU A 42 -7.48 -2.13 9.89
C GLU A 42 -6.70 -2.35 8.59
N LYS A 43 -7.11 -3.33 7.79
CA LYS A 43 -6.62 -3.56 6.42
C LYS A 43 -7.58 -2.92 5.44
N LEU A 44 -7.27 -1.71 4.98
CA LEU A 44 -8.02 -0.97 3.98
C LEU A 44 -7.47 -1.26 2.58
N ALA A 45 -8.28 -1.83 1.71
CA ALA A 45 -7.90 -1.97 0.31
C ALA A 45 -8.25 -0.72 -0.51
N ILE A 46 -7.42 -0.44 -1.50
CA ILE A 46 -7.74 0.50 -2.59
C ILE A 46 -7.69 -0.29 -3.90
N VAL A 47 -8.85 -0.44 -4.57
CA VAL A 47 -8.99 -1.21 -5.80
C VAL A 47 -9.49 -0.35 -6.97
N GLY A 48 -9.31 -0.82 -8.19
CA GLY A 48 -9.77 -0.16 -9.41
C GLY A 48 -8.86 -0.48 -10.60
N GLU A 49 -9.22 -0.05 -11.79
CA GLU A 49 -8.43 -0.26 -13.01
C GLU A 49 -7.03 0.38 -12.92
N SER A 50 -6.11 -0.07 -13.80
CA SER A 50 -4.82 0.59 -13.98
C SER A 50 -5.03 2.06 -14.38
N GLY A 51 -4.26 2.98 -13.78
CA GLY A 51 -4.40 4.42 -14.02
C GLY A 51 -5.52 5.10 -13.25
N SER A 52 -6.30 4.41 -12.39
CA SER A 52 -7.35 5.06 -11.58
C SER A 52 -6.84 5.93 -10.42
N GLY A 53 -5.54 6.04 -10.20
CA GLY A 53 -4.94 6.90 -9.18
C GLY A 53 -4.55 6.22 -7.86
N LYS A 54 -4.72 4.91 -7.71
CA LYS A 54 -4.47 4.16 -6.45
C LYS A 54 -3.08 4.39 -5.86
N SER A 55 -2.04 4.07 -6.63
CA SER A 55 -0.64 4.28 -6.21
C SER A 55 -0.30 5.75 -6.00
N THR A 56 -0.99 6.64 -6.73
CA THR A 56 -0.85 8.10 -6.56
C THR A 56 -1.35 8.54 -5.19
N VAL A 57 -2.46 8.00 -4.69
CA VAL A 57 -2.95 8.26 -3.33
C VAL A 57 -1.91 7.83 -2.29
N GLY A 58 -1.40 6.58 -2.38
CA GLY A 58 -0.38 6.08 -1.43
C GLY A 58 0.89 6.93 -1.42
N ARG A 59 1.40 7.30 -2.59
CA ARG A 59 2.59 8.16 -2.73
C ARG A 59 2.34 9.60 -2.26
N ALA A 60 1.12 10.12 -2.39
CA ALA A 60 0.78 11.46 -1.93
C ALA A 60 0.88 11.59 -0.41
N LEU A 61 0.49 10.58 0.36
CA LEU A 61 0.62 10.54 1.82
C LEU A 61 2.08 10.70 2.27
N LEU A 62 3.02 10.19 1.47
CA LEU A 62 4.46 10.26 1.73
C LEU A 62 5.17 11.38 0.93
N ARG A 63 4.43 12.18 0.15
CA ARG A 63 5.00 13.19 -0.76
C ARG A 63 6.11 12.62 -1.66
N LEU A 64 5.92 11.41 -2.20
CA LEU A 64 6.85 10.71 -3.09
C LEU A 64 6.50 10.96 -4.57
N HIS A 65 6.09 12.16 -4.91
CA HIS A 65 5.83 12.60 -6.27
C HIS A 65 6.93 13.53 -6.79
N PRO A 66 7.13 13.62 -8.12
CA PRO A 66 8.04 14.60 -8.70
C PRO A 66 7.70 16.02 -8.26
N ALA A 67 8.70 16.92 -8.24
CA ALA A 67 8.53 18.30 -7.78
C ALA A 67 7.46 19.10 -8.57
N LYS A 68 7.12 18.67 -9.79
CA LYS A 68 6.06 19.27 -10.63
C LYS A 68 4.65 18.80 -10.28
N ALA A 69 4.50 17.81 -9.37
CA ALA A 69 3.20 17.39 -8.92
C ALA A 69 2.68 18.34 -7.83
N GLN A 70 1.41 18.73 -7.95
CA GLN A 70 0.72 19.52 -6.94
C GLN A 70 -0.17 18.62 -6.11
N ILE A 71 0.07 18.56 -4.79
CA ILE A 71 -0.73 17.83 -3.83
C ILE A 71 -1.51 18.85 -3.00
N ARG A 72 -2.84 18.74 -3.00
CA ARG A 72 -3.75 19.57 -2.22
C ARG A 72 -4.74 18.68 -1.48
N ALA A 73 -5.10 19.05 -0.26
CA ALA A 73 -6.13 18.37 0.52
C ALA A 73 -6.74 19.35 1.53
N GLU A 74 -8.01 19.15 1.86
CA GLU A 74 -8.63 19.85 2.99
C GLU A 74 -8.01 19.36 4.31
N ARG A 75 -7.79 18.04 4.44
CA ARG A 75 -7.17 17.42 5.59
C ARG A 75 -6.30 16.24 5.18
N MET A 76 -5.15 16.08 5.81
CA MET A 76 -4.28 14.91 5.67
C MET A 76 -3.56 14.68 7.01
N GLN A 77 -4.31 14.17 7.98
CA GLN A 77 -3.90 14.01 9.36
C GLN A 77 -3.48 12.57 9.64
N PHE A 78 -2.26 12.36 10.13
CA PHE A 78 -1.74 11.08 10.58
C PHE A 78 -1.43 11.17 12.07
N GLY A 79 -2.24 10.53 12.89
CA GLY A 79 -2.17 10.69 14.35
C GLY A 79 -2.22 12.17 14.75
N ASP A 80 -1.14 12.64 15.34
CA ASP A 80 -0.93 14.03 15.79
C ASP A 80 -0.36 14.97 14.71
N VAL A 81 0.00 14.44 13.51
CA VAL A 81 0.74 15.17 12.49
C VAL A 81 -0.12 15.54 11.29
N ASP A 82 -0.18 16.82 10.93
CA ASP A 82 -0.73 17.27 9.64
C ASP A 82 0.31 17.13 8.52
N LEU A 83 0.16 16.09 7.70
CA LEU A 83 1.09 15.78 6.60
C LEU A 83 1.15 16.87 5.52
N ARG A 84 0.19 17.83 5.48
CA ARG A 84 0.19 18.94 4.51
C ARG A 84 1.23 19.99 4.86
N THR A 85 1.44 20.24 6.16
CA THR A 85 2.17 21.40 6.66
C THR A 85 3.56 21.10 7.20
N VAL A 86 3.85 19.81 7.52
CA VAL A 86 5.18 19.42 8.03
C VAL A 86 6.29 19.76 7.04
N SER A 87 7.41 20.23 7.58
CA SER A 87 8.63 20.49 6.82
C SER A 87 9.20 19.19 6.22
N GLU A 88 10.07 19.29 5.23
CA GLU A 88 10.74 18.12 4.66
C GLU A 88 11.62 17.38 5.69
N ALA A 89 12.23 18.10 6.62
CA ALA A 89 12.98 17.49 7.72
C ALA A 89 12.09 16.65 8.63
N GLN A 90 10.89 17.13 8.97
CA GLN A 90 9.90 16.38 9.74
C GLN A 90 9.37 15.18 8.93
N MET A 91 9.12 15.38 7.62
CA MET A 91 8.64 14.30 6.74
C MET A 91 9.66 13.14 6.63
N ARG A 92 10.97 13.43 6.63
CA ARG A 92 12.03 12.39 6.72
C ARG A 92 11.93 11.57 8.01
N GLY A 93 11.50 12.19 9.12
CA GLY A 93 11.26 11.50 10.38
C GLY A 93 9.98 10.63 10.39
N ILE A 94 9.10 10.81 9.38
CA ILE A 94 7.86 10.04 9.21
C ILE A 94 8.06 8.90 8.22
N ARG A 95 8.67 9.20 7.06
CA ARG A 95 8.97 8.21 6.01
C ARG A 95 9.86 7.10 6.55
N GLY A 96 9.45 5.87 6.40
CA GLY A 96 10.16 4.68 6.84
C GLY A 96 10.11 4.43 8.37
N LYS A 97 9.87 5.45 9.20
CA LYS A 97 9.80 5.30 10.66
C LYS A 97 8.37 5.10 11.17
N ARG A 98 7.44 5.96 10.74
CA ARG A 98 6.03 5.90 11.16
C ARG A 98 5.11 5.40 10.04
N ILE A 99 5.42 5.76 8.79
CA ILE A 99 4.70 5.29 7.60
C ILE A 99 5.74 4.69 6.65
N SER A 100 5.59 3.41 6.34
CA SER A 100 6.42 2.70 5.35
C SER A 100 5.62 2.36 4.11
N MET A 101 6.32 2.21 2.96
CA MET A 101 5.69 1.84 1.70
C MET A 101 6.41 0.67 1.05
N ILE A 102 5.70 -0.44 0.86
CA ILE A 102 6.14 -1.62 0.11
C ILE A 102 5.80 -1.37 -1.36
N MET A 103 6.83 -1.38 -2.21
CA MET A 103 6.70 -1.15 -3.65
C MET A 103 6.34 -2.44 -4.39
N GLN A 104 5.86 -2.31 -5.62
CA GLN A 104 5.36 -3.40 -6.44
C GLN A 104 6.41 -4.49 -6.75
N ASP A 105 7.65 -4.11 -7.07
CA ASP A 105 8.69 -5.04 -7.50
C ASP A 105 9.97 -4.85 -6.68
N PRO A 106 10.44 -5.90 -5.96
CA PRO A 106 11.68 -5.84 -5.19
C PRO A 106 12.92 -5.58 -6.04
N LYS A 107 12.91 -5.95 -7.33
CA LYS A 107 14.03 -5.71 -8.24
C LYS A 107 14.35 -4.23 -8.44
N TYR A 108 13.34 -3.36 -8.34
CA TYR A 108 13.52 -1.91 -8.42
C TYR A 108 13.70 -1.25 -7.06
N SER A 109 13.46 -1.99 -5.97
CA SER A 109 13.56 -1.47 -4.61
C SER A 109 14.87 -1.82 -3.93
N LEU A 110 15.50 -2.93 -4.33
CA LEU A 110 16.78 -3.38 -3.78
C LEU A 110 17.94 -2.92 -4.67
N ASN A 111 18.98 -2.38 -4.05
CA ASN A 111 20.21 -2.01 -4.75
C ASN A 111 21.00 -3.27 -5.12
N PRO A 112 21.21 -3.57 -6.43
CA PRO A 112 21.85 -4.83 -6.87
C PRO A 112 23.31 -5.01 -6.46
N VAL A 113 24.00 -3.92 -6.04
CA VAL A 113 25.43 -3.94 -5.69
C VAL A 113 25.68 -3.83 -4.18
N VAL A 114 24.64 -3.95 -3.37
CA VAL A 114 24.73 -3.94 -1.88
C VAL A 114 24.10 -5.21 -1.34
N CYS A 115 24.73 -5.84 -0.34
CA CYS A 115 24.17 -7.03 0.31
C CYS A 115 22.83 -6.72 0.94
N VAL A 116 21.91 -7.69 0.92
CA VAL A 116 20.52 -7.46 1.38
C VAL A 116 20.46 -7.13 2.86
N GLY A 117 21.32 -7.72 3.69
CA GLY A 117 21.40 -7.41 5.11
C GLY A 117 21.85 -5.97 5.39
N ASP A 118 22.79 -5.45 4.60
CA ASP A 118 23.28 -4.08 4.76
C ASP A 118 22.20 -3.06 4.35
N GLN A 119 21.36 -3.37 3.34
CA GLN A 119 20.24 -2.50 2.95
C GLN A 119 19.18 -2.43 4.04
N ILE A 120 18.86 -3.56 4.70
CA ILE A 120 17.95 -3.58 5.84
C ILE A 120 18.56 -2.82 7.03
N ALA A 121 19.88 -2.99 7.27
CA ALA A 121 20.60 -2.27 8.31
C ALA A 121 20.59 -0.75 8.08
N GLU A 122 20.76 -0.30 6.83
CA GLU A 122 20.71 1.11 6.45
C GLU A 122 19.33 1.72 6.75
N ALA A 123 18.25 1.00 6.41
CA ALA A 123 16.90 1.45 6.71
C ALA A 123 16.69 1.67 8.23
N TRP A 124 17.20 0.77 9.06
CA TRP A 124 17.11 0.91 10.51
C TRP A 124 18.00 2.03 11.05
N LEU A 125 19.27 2.11 10.60
CA LEU A 125 20.25 3.10 11.03
C LEU A 125 19.87 4.53 10.65
N THR A 126 19.15 4.72 9.58
CA THR A 126 18.61 6.03 9.15
C THR A 126 17.77 6.67 10.27
N HIS A 127 17.08 5.86 11.06
CA HIS A 127 16.23 6.33 12.16
C HIS A 127 16.84 6.09 13.56
N HIS A 128 17.96 5.35 13.65
CA HIS A 128 18.65 5.03 14.88
C HIS A 128 20.18 5.34 14.75
N PRO A 129 20.53 6.63 14.55
CA PRO A 129 21.93 7.01 14.35
C PRO A 129 22.77 6.64 15.58
N GLY A 130 24.00 6.15 15.34
CA GLY A 130 24.94 5.74 16.39
C GLY A 130 24.79 4.31 16.91
N ARG A 131 23.71 3.58 16.57
CA ARG A 131 23.46 2.21 17.07
C ARG A 131 23.99 1.12 16.14
N LYS A 132 25.12 1.32 15.48
CA LYS A 132 25.71 0.39 14.49
C LYS A 132 25.94 -1.03 15.05
N ALA A 133 26.35 -1.15 16.31
CA ALA A 133 26.61 -2.45 16.95
C ALA A 133 25.33 -3.33 17.06
N GLU A 134 24.15 -2.71 17.12
CA GLU A 134 22.86 -3.40 17.25
C GLU A 134 22.25 -3.75 15.88
N ALA A 135 22.66 -3.05 14.82
CA ALA A 135 22.01 -3.15 13.51
C ALA A 135 21.97 -4.57 12.97
N LYS A 136 23.11 -5.29 13.02
CA LYS A 136 23.17 -6.69 12.52
C LYS A 136 22.22 -7.62 13.27
N ALA A 137 22.15 -7.50 14.60
CA ALA A 137 21.24 -8.32 15.40
C ALA A 137 19.78 -8.05 15.05
N LYS A 138 19.41 -6.76 14.89
CA LYS A 138 18.08 -6.35 14.47
C LYS A 138 17.71 -6.85 13.07
N VAL A 139 18.64 -6.84 12.14
CA VAL A 139 18.45 -7.38 10.80
C VAL A 139 18.21 -8.88 10.83
N LEU A 140 19.02 -9.64 11.58
CA LEU A 140 18.86 -11.09 11.71
C LEU A 140 17.50 -11.45 12.34
N GLU A 141 17.12 -10.75 13.42
CA GLU A 141 15.80 -10.86 14.04
C GLU A 141 14.67 -10.60 13.01
N MET A 142 14.80 -9.55 12.21
CA MET A 142 13.79 -9.21 11.21
C MET A 142 13.74 -10.21 10.05
N LEU A 143 14.88 -10.75 9.61
CA LEU A 143 14.93 -11.80 8.60
C LEU A 143 14.23 -13.09 9.08
N ASP A 144 14.35 -13.43 10.35
CA ASP A 144 13.60 -14.54 10.96
C ASP A 144 12.09 -14.25 10.99
N VAL A 145 11.70 -13.04 11.41
CA VAL A 145 10.29 -12.59 11.42
C VAL A 145 9.66 -12.73 10.04
N VAL A 146 10.38 -12.38 8.96
CA VAL A 146 9.88 -12.55 7.58
C VAL A 146 10.13 -13.97 7.03
N ARG A 147 10.47 -14.91 7.88
CA ARG A 147 10.62 -16.36 7.57
C ARG A 147 11.69 -16.62 6.50
N ILE A 148 12.79 -15.90 6.54
CA ILE A 148 13.97 -16.19 5.72
C ILE A 148 14.75 -17.35 6.39
N ARG A 149 14.97 -18.43 5.63
CA ARG A 149 15.83 -19.54 6.09
C ARG A 149 17.29 -19.15 6.04
N GLN A 150 18.07 -19.52 7.05
CA GLN A 150 19.50 -19.22 7.16
C GLN A 150 19.79 -17.71 7.08
N PRO A 151 19.25 -16.88 8.00
CA PRO A 151 19.33 -15.43 7.94
C PRO A 151 20.75 -14.92 7.91
N GLU A 152 21.72 -15.55 8.63
CA GLU A 152 23.12 -15.20 8.63
C GLU A 152 23.75 -15.33 7.24
N ARG A 153 23.43 -16.39 6.51
CA ARG A 153 23.91 -16.59 5.15
C ARG A 153 23.26 -15.57 4.21
N VAL A 154 21.94 -15.41 4.30
CA VAL A 154 21.18 -14.53 3.39
C VAL A 154 21.57 -13.06 3.61
N TYR A 155 21.93 -12.66 4.82
CA TYR A 155 22.44 -11.32 5.12
C TYR A 155 23.51 -10.86 4.12
N HIS A 156 24.43 -11.75 3.74
CA HIS A 156 25.58 -11.45 2.90
C HIS A 156 25.33 -11.66 1.40
N LEU A 157 24.14 -12.11 1.00
CA LEU A 157 23.78 -12.28 -0.41
C LEU A 157 23.38 -10.94 -1.05
N TYR A 158 23.59 -10.88 -2.36
CA TYR A 158 23.15 -9.77 -3.21
C TYR A 158 21.74 -10.07 -3.77
N PRO A 159 20.99 -9.04 -4.22
CA PRO A 159 19.65 -9.21 -4.79
C PRO A 159 19.55 -10.20 -5.96
N HIS A 160 20.60 -10.37 -6.74
CA HIS A 160 20.63 -11.32 -7.86
C HIS A 160 20.87 -12.79 -7.44
N GLU A 161 21.26 -13.03 -6.20
CA GLU A 161 21.51 -14.38 -5.64
C GLU A 161 20.32 -14.95 -4.89
N ILE A 162 19.21 -14.20 -4.78
CA ILE A 162 18.01 -14.58 -4.05
C ILE A 162 16.82 -14.82 -5.00
N SER A 163 15.87 -15.67 -4.58
CA SER A 163 14.63 -15.87 -5.33
C SER A 163 13.70 -14.64 -5.23
N GLY A 164 12.75 -14.51 -6.17
CA GLY A 164 11.77 -13.41 -6.15
C GLY A 164 10.96 -13.36 -4.85
N GLY A 165 10.56 -14.52 -4.31
CA GLY A 165 9.85 -14.59 -3.03
C GLY A 165 10.72 -14.21 -1.83
N GLN A 166 12.02 -14.51 -1.86
CA GLN A 166 12.97 -14.02 -0.85
C GLN A 166 13.16 -12.50 -0.98
N GLY A 167 13.32 -11.98 -2.18
CA GLY A 167 13.43 -10.54 -2.42
C GLY A 167 12.21 -9.77 -1.90
N GLN A 168 11.01 -10.30 -2.10
CA GLN A 168 9.79 -9.69 -1.57
C GLN A 168 9.78 -9.66 -0.04
N ARG A 169 10.15 -10.76 0.61
CA ARG A 169 10.22 -10.82 2.09
C ARG A 169 11.30 -9.90 2.65
N ILE A 170 12.44 -9.80 1.97
CA ILE A 170 13.54 -8.88 2.33
C ILE A 170 13.08 -7.43 2.19
N MET A 171 12.36 -7.08 1.12
CA MET A 171 11.78 -5.75 0.99
C MET A 171 10.76 -5.46 2.10
N ILE A 172 9.93 -6.43 2.48
CA ILE A 172 9.02 -6.30 3.63
C ILE A 172 9.83 -6.10 4.92
N ALA A 173 10.89 -6.87 5.14
CA ALA A 173 11.79 -6.72 6.29
C ALA A 173 12.36 -5.30 6.37
N MET A 174 12.88 -4.79 5.25
CA MET A 174 13.44 -3.43 5.15
C MET A 174 12.40 -2.34 5.49
N MET A 175 11.14 -2.53 5.09
CA MET A 175 10.06 -1.57 5.36
C MET A 175 9.46 -1.67 6.77
N LEU A 176 9.65 -2.79 7.47
CA LEU A 176 9.08 -3.04 8.79
C LEU A 176 10.09 -3.04 9.93
N ILE A 177 11.41 -2.93 9.64
CA ILE A 177 12.45 -2.99 10.67
C ILE A 177 12.41 -1.83 11.68
N THR A 178 11.77 -0.74 11.30
CA THR A 178 11.59 0.46 12.13
C THR A 178 10.31 0.45 12.96
N ASP A 179 9.52 -0.62 12.91
CA ASP A 179 8.22 -0.77 13.56
C ASP A 179 7.22 0.37 13.23
N PRO A 180 6.88 0.57 11.94
CA PRO A 180 5.97 1.65 11.52
C PRO A 180 4.55 1.43 12.08
N GLU A 181 3.80 2.53 12.20
CA GLU A 181 2.38 2.52 12.60
C GLU A 181 1.44 2.24 11.42
N LEU A 182 1.86 2.62 10.21
CA LEU A 182 1.12 2.45 8.95
C LEU A 182 2.01 1.87 7.86
N VAL A 183 1.51 0.87 7.18
CA VAL A 183 2.13 0.31 5.97
C VAL A 183 1.24 0.56 4.76
N ILE A 184 1.83 1.09 3.69
CA ILE A 184 1.20 1.21 2.38
C ILE A 184 1.83 0.14 1.49
N ALA A 185 1.05 -0.85 1.06
CA ALA A 185 1.51 -1.94 0.21
C ALA A 185 0.95 -1.76 -1.21
N ASP A 186 1.79 -1.29 -2.14
CA ASP A 186 1.42 -1.00 -3.52
C ASP A 186 1.70 -2.25 -4.38
N GLU A 187 0.65 -3.03 -4.66
CA GLU A 187 0.68 -4.30 -5.39
C GLU A 187 1.79 -5.28 -4.91
N PRO A 188 1.89 -5.56 -3.60
CA PRO A 188 3.06 -6.23 -3.01
C PRO A 188 3.24 -7.68 -3.45
N THR A 189 2.32 -8.24 -4.21
CA THR A 189 2.34 -9.66 -4.62
C THR A 189 2.11 -9.87 -6.12
N SER A 190 2.07 -8.81 -6.93
CA SER A 190 1.74 -8.89 -8.37
C SER A 190 2.76 -9.68 -9.20
N ALA A 191 4.04 -9.66 -8.80
CA ALA A 191 5.13 -10.36 -9.49
C ALA A 191 5.39 -11.80 -8.97
N LEU A 192 4.53 -12.32 -8.06
CA LEU A 192 4.73 -13.60 -7.40
C LEU A 192 3.79 -14.68 -7.95
N ASP A 193 4.28 -15.92 -7.98
CA ASP A 193 3.42 -17.09 -8.18
C ASP A 193 2.41 -17.26 -7.04
N VAL A 194 1.35 -18.06 -7.27
CA VAL A 194 0.23 -18.21 -6.34
C VAL A 194 0.68 -18.70 -4.96
N SER A 195 1.61 -19.65 -4.90
CA SER A 195 2.03 -20.26 -3.62
C SER A 195 2.84 -19.28 -2.78
N VAL A 196 3.75 -18.55 -3.38
CA VAL A 196 4.57 -17.51 -2.72
C VAL A 196 3.69 -16.32 -2.32
N ARG A 197 2.73 -15.92 -3.17
CA ARG A 197 1.75 -14.87 -2.86
C ARG A 197 1.01 -15.15 -1.55
N LEU A 198 0.45 -16.35 -1.39
CA LEU A 198 -0.26 -16.73 -0.16
C LEU A 198 0.63 -16.69 1.09
N GLN A 199 1.90 -17.09 0.95
CA GLN A 199 2.85 -17.03 2.07
C GLN A 199 3.20 -15.57 2.46
N VAL A 200 3.36 -14.68 1.48
CA VAL A 200 3.63 -13.25 1.72
C VAL A 200 2.42 -12.57 2.35
N LEU A 201 1.21 -12.90 1.89
CA LEU A 201 -0.02 -12.35 2.47
C LEU A 201 -0.23 -12.82 3.90
N GLY A 202 -0.02 -14.13 4.18
CA GLY A 202 -0.09 -14.65 5.53
C GLY A 202 0.93 -13.99 6.47
N LEU A 203 2.15 -13.73 5.97
CA LEU A 203 3.15 -12.96 6.71
C LEU A 203 2.69 -11.53 7.01
N LEU A 204 2.15 -10.82 6.02
CA LEU A 204 1.63 -9.46 6.21
C LEU A 204 0.46 -9.44 7.20
N ASP A 205 -0.43 -10.44 7.13
CA ASP A 205 -1.56 -10.56 8.07
C ASP A 205 -1.08 -10.75 9.51
N ASP A 206 -0.18 -11.71 9.72
CA ASP A 206 0.43 -11.96 11.04
C ASP A 206 1.09 -10.68 11.61
N LEU A 207 1.82 -9.95 10.77
CA LEU A 207 2.52 -8.72 11.19
C LEU A 207 1.55 -7.58 11.48
N VAL A 208 0.50 -7.40 10.67
CA VAL A 208 -0.55 -6.41 10.93
C VAL A 208 -1.24 -6.70 12.25
N GLN A 209 -1.63 -7.95 12.49
CA GLN A 209 -2.33 -8.34 13.71
C GLN A 209 -1.43 -8.26 14.95
N SER A 210 -0.22 -8.84 14.89
CA SER A 210 0.68 -8.91 16.06
C SER A 210 1.24 -7.56 16.48
N ARG A 211 1.44 -6.63 15.52
CA ARG A 211 1.99 -5.29 15.78
C ARG A 211 0.91 -4.20 15.84
N GLY A 212 -0.34 -4.53 15.55
CA GLY A 212 -1.45 -3.58 15.53
C GLY A 212 -1.25 -2.46 14.51
N LEU A 213 -0.74 -2.77 13.30
CA LEU A 213 -0.50 -1.82 12.23
C LEU A 213 -1.79 -1.42 11.52
N GLY A 214 -1.85 -0.18 10.99
CA GLY A 214 -2.76 0.13 9.89
C GLY A 214 -2.16 -0.35 8.57
N LEU A 215 -2.97 -0.90 7.66
CA LEU A 215 -2.53 -1.31 6.33
C LEU A 215 -3.38 -0.68 5.24
N ILE A 216 -2.76 0.04 4.31
CA ILE A 216 -3.36 0.39 3.02
C ILE A 216 -2.84 -0.61 1.99
N PHE A 217 -3.73 -1.44 1.44
CA PHE A 217 -3.39 -2.49 0.49
C PHE A 217 -3.91 -2.13 -0.91
N ILE A 218 -3.03 -1.71 -1.81
CA ILE A 218 -3.37 -1.36 -3.19
C ILE A 218 -3.27 -2.62 -4.04
N SER A 219 -4.36 -2.98 -4.72
CA SER A 219 -4.43 -4.16 -5.58
C SER A 219 -5.45 -3.98 -6.70
N HIS A 220 -5.24 -4.69 -7.81
CA HIS A 220 -6.24 -4.89 -8.85
C HIS A 220 -6.96 -6.26 -8.71
N ASP A 221 -6.54 -7.12 -7.80
CA ASP A 221 -7.13 -8.45 -7.55
C ASP A 221 -8.24 -8.36 -6.48
N ILE A 222 -9.48 -8.23 -6.93
CA ILE A 222 -10.66 -8.10 -6.06
C ILE A 222 -10.89 -9.38 -5.23
N ASN A 223 -10.62 -10.57 -5.79
CA ASN A 223 -10.78 -11.83 -5.06
C ASN A 223 -9.84 -11.90 -3.86
N LEU A 224 -8.59 -11.47 -4.07
CA LEU A 224 -7.60 -11.35 -3.02
C LEU A 224 -8.05 -10.37 -1.94
N VAL A 225 -8.46 -9.18 -2.35
CA VAL A 225 -8.89 -8.11 -1.43
C VAL A 225 -10.09 -8.55 -0.59
N ARG A 226 -11.08 -9.25 -1.19
CA ARG A 226 -12.26 -9.76 -0.48
C ARG A 226 -11.90 -10.72 0.66
N SER A 227 -10.85 -11.52 0.50
CA SER A 227 -10.43 -12.50 1.50
C SER A 227 -9.43 -11.95 2.52
N PHE A 228 -8.68 -10.91 2.17
CA PHE A 228 -7.55 -10.42 2.94
C PHE A 228 -7.85 -9.13 3.72
N CYS A 229 -8.66 -8.22 3.15
CA CYS A 229 -8.89 -6.89 3.73
C CYS A 229 -10.21 -6.80 4.52
N ASP A 230 -10.33 -5.78 5.36
CA ASP A 230 -11.52 -5.52 6.16
C ASP A 230 -12.51 -4.62 5.40
N ARG A 231 -11.99 -3.60 4.73
CA ARG A 231 -12.75 -2.59 3.97
C ARG A 231 -12.09 -2.27 2.64
N VAL A 232 -12.88 -1.85 1.68
CA VAL A 232 -12.46 -1.56 0.31
C VAL A 232 -12.90 -0.17 -0.10
N LEU A 233 -11.98 0.60 -0.67
CA LEU A 233 -12.26 1.80 -1.45
C LEU A 233 -12.13 1.45 -2.93
N VAL A 234 -13.18 1.64 -3.69
CA VAL A 234 -13.18 1.43 -5.13
C VAL A 234 -12.89 2.76 -5.82
N MET A 235 -11.82 2.82 -6.59
CA MET A 235 -11.39 4.03 -7.30
C MET A 235 -11.64 3.92 -8.80
N TYR A 236 -12.26 4.96 -9.35
CA TYR A 236 -12.44 5.16 -10.78
C TYR A 236 -12.03 6.58 -11.17
N ALA A 237 -11.18 6.72 -12.19
CA ALA A 237 -10.78 8.01 -12.78
C ALA A 237 -10.36 9.07 -11.73
N GLY A 238 -9.62 8.67 -10.69
CA GLY A 238 -9.11 9.55 -9.64
C GLY A 238 -10.07 9.81 -8.48
N ARG A 239 -11.26 9.22 -8.46
CA ARG A 239 -12.27 9.38 -7.40
C ARG A 239 -12.53 8.08 -6.67
N VAL A 240 -12.96 8.14 -5.41
CA VAL A 240 -13.57 7.02 -4.70
C VAL A 240 -15.05 6.99 -5.05
N VAL A 241 -15.47 5.96 -5.76
CA VAL A 241 -16.87 5.77 -6.18
C VAL A 241 -17.67 4.93 -5.19
N GLU A 242 -16.99 4.09 -4.39
CA GLU A 242 -17.64 3.28 -3.37
C GLU A 242 -16.68 2.95 -2.22
N SER A 243 -17.21 2.90 -1.00
CA SER A 243 -16.54 2.39 0.21
C SER A 243 -17.42 1.33 0.84
N ILE A 244 -16.92 0.10 0.96
CA ILE A 244 -17.69 -1.05 1.38
C ILE A 244 -16.85 -2.02 2.22
N ALA A 245 -17.47 -2.75 3.15
CA ALA A 245 -16.78 -3.84 3.85
C ALA A 245 -16.37 -4.93 2.83
N ALA A 246 -15.15 -5.45 2.93
CA ALA A 246 -14.62 -6.40 1.95
C ALA A 246 -15.50 -7.66 1.80
N LYS A 247 -16.08 -8.13 2.91
CA LYS A 247 -17.02 -9.27 2.93
C LYS A 247 -18.33 -9.01 2.21
N GLU A 248 -18.71 -7.73 2.08
CA GLU A 248 -19.97 -7.28 1.47
C GLU A 248 -19.79 -6.82 0.01
N LEU A 249 -18.64 -7.02 -0.61
CA LEU A 249 -18.39 -6.64 -2.00
C LEU A 249 -19.43 -7.19 -2.98
N HIS A 250 -20.05 -8.35 -2.69
CA HIS A 250 -21.15 -8.90 -3.48
C HIS A 250 -22.42 -8.05 -3.46
N ASN A 251 -22.57 -7.16 -2.46
CA ASN A 251 -23.68 -6.21 -2.30
C ASN A 251 -23.32 -4.79 -2.80
N ALA A 252 -22.26 -4.66 -3.62
CA ALA A 252 -21.85 -3.40 -4.19
C ALA A 252 -23.01 -2.71 -4.94
N LYS A 253 -23.12 -1.39 -4.75
CA LYS A 253 -24.22 -0.60 -5.32
C LYS A 253 -23.80 0.18 -6.56
N HIS A 254 -22.54 0.63 -6.58
CA HIS A 254 -22.05 1.42 -7.69
C HIS A 254 -21.90 0.56 -8.96
N PRO A 255 -22.43 0.96 -10.12
CA PRO A 255 -22.38 0.16 -11.35
C PRO A 255 -20.98 -0.22 -11.80
N TYR A 256 -19.99 0.66 -11.58
CA TYR A 256 -18.59 0.37 -11.86
C TYR A 256 -18.08 -0.79 -11.00
N THR A 257 -18.36 -0.79 -9.68
CA THR A 257 -17.96 -1.87 -8.76
C THR A 257 -18.61 -3.19 -9.16
N GLN A 258 -19.91 -3.17 -9.48
CA GLN A 258 -20.63 -4.35 -9.97
C GLN A 258 -20.01 -4.89 -11.27
N GLY A 259 -19.63 -3.99 -12.18
CA GLY A 259 -18.97 -4.35 -13.43
C GLY A 259 -17.58 -4.97 -13.20
N LEU A 260 -16.79 -4.43 -12.27
CA LEU A 260 -15.50 -5.02 -11.89
C LEU A 260 -15.68 -6.43 -11.32
N ILE A 261 -16.67 -6.63 -10.44
CA ILE A 261 -16.93 -7.94 -9.84
C ILE A 261 -17.43 -8.93 -10.90
N SER A 262 -18.34 -8.51 -11.80
CA SER A 262 -18.88 -9.37 -12.84
C SER A 262 -17.85 -9.80 -13.90
N ALA A 263 -16.78 -9.01 -14.08
CA ALA A 263 -15.67 -9.33 -14.96
C ALA A 263 -14.67 -10.35 -14.36
N LEU A 264 -14.82 -10.71 -13.08
CA LEU A 264 -13.96 -11.72 -12.46
C LEU A 264 -14.26 -13.12 -12.99
N PRO A 265 -13.24 -13.93 -13.28
CA PRO A 265 -13.45 -15.33 -13.65
C PRO A 265 -13.97 -16.11 -12.44
N GLU A 266 -15.07 -16.81 -12.62
CA GLU A 266 -15.62 -17.76 -11.63
C GLU A 266 -15.12 -19.17 -11.93
N ILE A 267 -14.47 -19.81 -10.95
CA ILE A 267 -13.88 -21.15 -11.10
C ILE A 267 -14.96 -22.20 -11.49
N ASN A 268 -16.19 -22.04 -11.02
CA ASN A 268 -17.26 -23.00 -11.19
C ASN A 268 -18.22 -22.68 -12.36
N HIS A 269 -18.06 -21.55 -13.05
CA HIS A 269 -18.89 -21.16 -14.18
C HIS A 269 -18.03 -20.80 -15.40
N ARG A 270 -17.96 -21.76 -16.36
CA ARG A 270 -17.37 -21.46 -17.67
C ARG A 270 -18.28 -20.51 -18.43
N ARG A 271 -17.90 -19.24 -18.47
CA ARG A 271 -18.53 -18.26 -19.39
C ARG A 271 -17.73 -18.27 -20.70
N PRO A 272 -18.36 -18.41 -21.86
CA PRO A 272 -17.66 -18.39 -23.17
C PRO A 272 -17.00 -17.03 -23.44
N THR A 273 -17.52 -15.94 -22.88
CA THR A 273 -16.97 -14.58 -22.93
C THR A 273 -17.14 -13.92 -21.58
N LEU A 274 -16.08 -13.28 -21.08
CA LEU A 274 -16.19 -12.42 -19.90
C LEU A 274 -16.91 -11.12 -20.27
N PRO A 275 -17.82 -10.61 -19.42
CA PRO A 275 -18.45 -9.31 -19.66
C PRO A 275 -17.39 -8.21 -19.66
N VAL A 276 -17.43 -7.36 -20.68
CA VAL A 276 -16.58 -6.18 -20.77
C VAL A 276 -17.29 -5.02 -20.08
N LEU A 277 -16.60 -4.34 -19.20
CA LEU A 277 -17.11 -3.17 -18.49
C LEU A 277 -17.43 -2.04 -19.50
N GLN A 278 -18.72 -1.73 -19.66
CA GLN A 278 -19.16 -0.58 -20.46
C GLN A 278 -19.04 0.68 -19.61
N ARG A 279 -18.05 1.50 -19.89
CA ARG A 279 -17.81 2.76 -19.18
C ARG A 279 -18.91 3.76 -19.47
N GLN A 280 -19.43 4.43 -18.44
CA GLN A 280 -20.43 5.48 -18.55
C GLN A 280 -19.80 6.83 -18.20
N ALA A 281 -20.10 7.86 -19.00
CA ALA A 281 -19.57 9.20 -18.77
C ALA A 281 -20.07 9.81 -17.44
N SER A 282 -21.25 9.41 -16.95
CA SER A 282 -21.80 9.83 -15.65
C SER A 282 -20.91 9.47 -14.46
N TRP A 283 -20.15 8.37 -14.54
CA TRP A 283 -19.24 7.96 -13.45
C TRP A 283 -18.05 8.92 -13.25
N LEU A 284 -17.83 9.86 -14.18
CA LEU A 284 -16.77 10.88 -14.09
C LEU A 284 -17.24 12.12 -13.31
N THR A 285 -18.55 12.29 -13.13
CA THR A 285 -19.17 13.50 -12.56
C THR A 285 -19.82 13.28 -11.21
N GLU A 286 -20.09 12.02 -10.82
CA GLU A 286 -20.54 11.63 -9.49
C GLU A 286 -19.34 11.48 -8.53
#